data_079ca420a096b878389c40b5c05f8ea9
#
_entry.id   079ca420a096b878389c40b5c05f8ea9
#
_cell.length_a   1.000
_cell.length_b   1.000
_cell.length_c   1.000
_cell.angle_alpha   90.00
_cell.angle_beta   90.00
_cell.angle_gamma   90.00
#
_symmetry.space_group_name_H-M   'P 1'
#
loop_
_entity.id
_entity.type
_entity.pdbx_description
1 polymer ?
#
loop_
_entity_poly.entity_id
_entity_poly.type
_entity_poly.pdbx_seq_one_letter_code
_entity_poly.pdbx_strand_id
1 'polypeptide(L)'
;MKGNLISWEVGDPLKVLVAVITVPVLSYLLAAGYLHSMAGLALIHGNEPPTFSPSTATSSMSAHWLFVYPSLVPGFWILLSLFTSVISVLTFRYDRDRGYALSLYSLPYSKLGIYLSKVASTLVFAVLASLFPLIAVAVFLNADLSPVLWSLLGSTTFLYELVLTFYFVFFVLSVSVLFGVLFKNMFLSFLAAFFVTVVPYFSSLMLPPFSFVEGFTAVLNGGTPFSPANAAAGLALPITLLLLSLVVFLRGDVV
;
A
#
# COMPACT_ATOMS: atom_id res chain seq x y z
N MET A 1 26.32 8.72 11.49
CA MET A 1 26.45 7.96 10.24
C MET A 1 25.29 7.02 9.92
N LYS A 2 24.40 6.62 10.86
CA LYS A 2 23.24 5.74 10.58
C LYS A 2 22.16 6.39 9.67
N GLY A 3 22.03 7.71 9.66
CA GLY A 3 21.06 8.41 8.83
C GLY A 3 21.33 8.38 7.31
N ASN A 4 22.57 8.17 6.90
CA ASN A 4 22.95 8.19 5.48
C ASN A 4 22.50 6.92 4.73
N LEU A 5 22.30 5.78 5.39
CA LEU A 5 21.90 4.55 4.72
C LEU A 5 20.43 4.61 4.27
N ILE A 6 19.54 5.12 5.11
CA ILE A 6 18.11 5.28 4.76
C ILE A 6 17.96 6.34 3.67
N SER A 7 18.66 7.47 3.77
CA SER A 7 18.61 8.51 2.75
C SER A 7 19.13 8.03 1.39
N TRP A 8 20.15 7.17 1.40
CA TRP A 8 20.65 6.55 0.17
C TRP A 8 19.64 5.59 -0.45
N GLU A 9 19.00 4.75 0.37
CA GLU A 9 17.95 3.83 -0.08
C GLU A 9 16.68 4.57 -0.57
N VAL A 10 16.34 5.69 0.04
CA VAL A 10 15.22 6.55 -0.39
C VAL A 10 15.55 7.28 -1.70
N GLY A 11 16.81 7.62 -1.93
CA GLY A 11 17.27 8.26 -3.17
C GLY A 11 17.50 7.29 -4.34
N ASP A 12 17.16 6.01 -4.21
CA ASP A 12 17.33 5.02 -5.28
C ASP A 12 16.48 5.39 -6.51
N PRO A 13 17.11 5.65 -7.66
CA PRO A 13 16.43 6.11 -8.88
C PRO A 13 15.42 5.08 -9.41
N LEU A 14 15.62 3.78 -9.16
CA LEU A 14 14.66 2.74 -9.56
C LEU A 14 13.36 2.85 -8.76
N LYS A 15 13.45 3.05 -7.44
CA LYS A 15 12.27 3.23 -6.60
C LYS A 15 11.48 4.47 -7.00
N VAL A 16 12.20 5.57 -7.25
CA VAL A 16 11.59 6.82 -7.72
C VAL A 16 10.93 6.63 -9.08
N LEU A 17 11.57 5.97 -10.04
CA LEU A 17 11.01 5.69 -11.35
C LEU A 17 9.71 4.87 -11.25
N VAL A 18 9.73 3.80 -10.46
CA VAL A 18 8.55 2.95 -10.24
C VAL A 18 7.43 3.75 -9.59
N ALA A 19 7.72 4.60 -8.60
CA ALA A 19 6.74 5.46 -7.97
C ALA A 19 6.12 6.48 -8.95
N VAL A 20 6.96 7.14 -9.77
CA VAL A 20 6.51 8.12 -10.78
C VAL A 20 5.56 7.51 -11.81
N ILE A 21 5.74 6.23 -12.16
CA ILE A 21 4.82 5.53 -13.06
C ILE A 21 3.55 5.11 -12.32
N THR A 22 3.68 4.60 -11.11
CA THR A 22 2.57 3.99 -10.38
C THR A 22 1.59 5.00 -9.82
N VAL A 23 2.06 6.12 -9.28
CA VAL A 23 1.19 7.14 -8.69
C VAL A 23 0.16 7.68 -9.69
N PRO A 24 0.50 8.07 -10.93
CA PRO A 24 -0.50 8.48 -11.93
C PRO A 24 -1.49 7.37 -12.29
N VAL A 25 -1.02 6.12 -12.41
CA VAL A 25 -1.89 4.98 -12.74
C VAL A 25 -2.89 4.72 -11.61
N LEU A 26 -2.45 4.71 -10.36
CA LEU A 26 -3.33 4.57 -9.19
C LEU A 26 -4.31 5.75 -9.10
N SER A 27 -3.84 6.98 -9.33
CA SER A 27 -4.69 8.18 -9.33
C SER A 27 -5.77 8.10 -10.41
N TYR A 28 -5.41 7.65 -11.61
CA TYR A 28 -6.37 7.45 -12.70
C TYR A 28 -7.44 6.42 -12.35
N LEU A 29 -7.05 5.28 -11.79
CA LEU A 29 -8.02 4.25 -11.39
C LEU A 29 -8.99 4.72 -10.31
N LEU A 30 -8.47 5.40 -9.29
CA LEU A 30 -9.31 5.97 -8.24
C LEU A 30 -10.27 7.02 -8.80
N ALA A 31 -9.77 7.92 -9.68
CA ALA A 31 -10.58 8.94 -10.31
C ALA A 31 -11.68 8.32 -11.21
N ALA A 32 -11.30 7.36 -12.05
CA ALA A 32 -12.25 6.66 -12.93
C ALA A 32 -13.32 5.91 -12.12
N GLY A 33 -12.90 5.23 -11.06
CA GLY A 33 -13.81 4.55 -10.15
C GLY A 33 -14.77 5.55 -9.47
N TYR A 34 -14.26 6.65 -8.93
CA TYR A 34 -15.04 7.69 -8.28
C TYR A 34 -16.09 8.28 -9.24
N LEU A 35 -15.69 8.66 -10.47
CA LEU A 35 -16.60 9.21 -11.47
C LEU A 35 -17.67 8.20 -11.88
N HIS A 36 -17.30 6.93 -12.01
CA HIS A 36 -18.24 5.87 -12.38
C HIS A 36 -19.34 5.67 -11.31
N SER A 37 -18.98 5.70 -10.04
CA SER A 37 -19.99 5.56 -8.98
C SER A 37 -20.83 6.81 -8.78
N MET A 38 -20.26 8.00 -8.97
CA MET A 38 -21.04 9.24 -8.95
C MET A 38 -22.07 9.27 -10.09
N ALA A 39 -21.71 8.81 -11.29
CA ALA A 39 -22.65 8.64 -12.38
C ALA A 39 -23.76 7.63 -12.04
N GLY A 40 -23.43 6.51 -11.39
CA GLY A 40 -24.41 5.53 -10.92
C GLY A 40 -25.38 6.10 -9.88
N LEU A 41 -24.89 6.88 -8.92
CA LEU A 41 -25.74 7.57 -7.95
C LEU A 41 -26.65 8.62 -8.58
N ALA A 42 -26.16 9.38 -9.55
CA ALA A 42 -26.97 10.35 -10.29
C ALA A 42 -28.13 9.69 -11.05
N LEU A 43 -27.89 8.51 -11.64
CA LEU A 43 -28.93 7.73 -12.32
C LEU A 43 -30.01 7.22 -11.35
N ILE A 44 -29.66 6.88 -10.14
CA ILE A 44 -30.61 6.38 -9.10
C ILE A 44 -31.43 7.54 -8.51
N HIS A 45 -30.85 8.72 -8.35
CA HIS A 45 -31.45 9.89 -7.68
C HIS A 45 -32.04 10.94 -8.63
N GLY A 46 -32.23 10.64 -9.90
CA GLY A 46 -32.92 11.52 -10.85
C GLY A 46 -32.12 12.69 -11.39
N ASN A 47 -30.97 12.42 -11.97
CA ASN A 47 -30.13 13.34 -12.77
C ASN A 47 -29.45 14.53 -12.06
N GLU A 48 -29.58 14.67 -10.75
CA GLU A 48 -28.75 15.65 -10.04
C GLU A 48 -27.58 14.94 -9.35
N PRO A 49 -26.33 15.22 -9.78
CA PRO A 49 -25.17 14.73 -9.02
C PRO A 49 -25.22 15.30 -7.61
N PRO A 50 -24.89 14.53 -6.57
CA PRO A 50 -24.84 15.04 -5.22
C PRO A 50 -23.85 16.22 -5.19
N THR A 51 -24.38 17.43 -5.08
CA THR A 51 -23.56 18.65 -4.93
C THR A 51 -23.07 18.70 -3.49
N PHE A 52 -21.80 18.40 -3.29
CA PHE A 52 -21.17 18.60 -2.00
C PHE A 52 -20.94 20.12 -1.79
N SER A 53 -21.81 20.75 -1.03
CA SER A 53 -21.53 22.11 -0.59
C SER A 53 -20.51 22.12 0.55
N PRO A 54 -19.69 23.17 0.72
CA PRO A 54 -18.75 23.26 1.84
C PRO A 54 -19.42 23.09 3.21
N SER A 55 -20.69 23.47 3.34
CA SER A 55 -21.47 23.27 4.58
C SER A 55 -21.88 21.82 4.83
N THR A 56 -22.05 21.01 3.78
CA THR A 56 -22.35 19.58 3.90
C THR A 56 -21.08 18.74 3.95
N ALA A 57 -19.96 19.25 3.45
CA ALA A 57 -18.67 18.57 3.45
C ALA A 57 -18.08 18.35 4.86
N THR A 58 -18.49 19.15 5.83
CA THR A 58 -18.14 18.95 7.25
C THR A 58 -18.97 17.84 7.90
N SER A 59 -19.99 17.33 7.20
CA SER A 59 -20.74 16.18 7.69
C SER A 59 -19.89 14.91 7.61
N SER A 60 -20.02 14.05 8.61
CA SER A 60 -19.39 12.72 8.66
C SER A 60 -19.65 11.90 7.38
N MET A 61 -20.74 12.20 6.69
CA MET A 61 -21.15 11.50 5.47
C MET A 61 -20.26 11.82 4.26
N SER A 62 -19.81 13.06 4.06
CA SER A 62 -18.93 13.43 2.95
C SER A 62 -17.49 12.95 3.15
N ALA A 63 -16.98 13.00 4.38
CA ALA A 63 -15.68 12.39 4.70
C ALA A 63 -15.72 10.87 4.47
N HIS A 64 -16.84 10.22 4.82
CA HIS A 64 -17.04 8.80 4.59
C HIS A 64 -16.94 8.44 3.08
N TRP A 65 -17.63 9.15 2.21
CA TRP A 65 -17.59 8.89 0.76
C TRP A 65 -16.21 9.12 0.16
N LEU A 66 -15.49 10.13 0.60
CA LEU A 66 -14.17 10.45 0.07
C LEU A 66 -13.10 9.39 0.41
N PHE A 67 -13.18 8.81 1.61
CA PHE A 67 -12.14 7.91 2.11
C PHE A 67 -12.54 6.44 2.13
N VAL A 68 -13.83 6.11 2.27
CA VAL A 68 -14.30 4.72 2.16
C VAL A 68 -14.33 4.25 0.72
N TYR A 69 -14.62 5.16 -0.20
CA TYR A 69 -14.75 4.82 -1.60
C TYR A 69 -13.53 4.08 -2.20
N PRO A 70 -12.28 4.51 -1.94
CA PRO A 70 -11.11 3.78 -2.43
C PRO A 70 -11.05 2.32 -1.96
N SER A 71 -11.53 2.03 -0.77
CA SER A 71 -11.59 0.66 -0.26
C SER A 71 -12.58 -0.23 -1.02
N LEU A 72 -13.52 0.38 -1.75
CA LEU A 72 -14.50 -0.32 -2.59
C LEU A 72 -14.01 -0.58 -4.01
N VAL A 73 -12.85 -0.02 -4.43
CA VAL A 73 -12.27 -0.22 -5.76
C VAL A 73 -11.24 -1.35 -5.76
N PRO A 74 -11.63 -2.59 -6.10
CA PRO A 74 -10.69 -3.73 -6.05
C PRO A 74 -9.45 -3.53 -6.91
N GLY A 75 -9.60 -2.87 -8.06
CA GLY A 75 -8.49 -2.57 -8.97
C GLY A 75 -7.39 -1.73 -8.33
N PHE A 76 -7.73 -0.83 -7.42
CA PHE A 76 -6.76 -0.05 -6.65
C PHE A 76 -5.87 -0.96 -5.79
N TRP A 77 -6.48 -1.86 -5.02
CA TRP A 77 -5.76 -2.78 -4.12
C TRP A 77 -4.92 -3.80 -4.88
N ILE A 78 -5.44 -4.32 -6.01
CA ILE A 78 -4.68 -5.24 -6.88
C ILE A 78 -3.44 -4.55 -7.44
N LEU A 79 -3.57 -3.31 -7.95
CA LEU A 79 -2.43 -2.55 -8.47
C LEU A 79 -1.48 -2.10 -7.36
N LEU A 80 -1.98 -1.75 -6.19
CA LEU A 80 -1.14 -1.45 -5.04
C LEU A 80 -0.34 -2.69 -4.60
N SER A 81 -0.96 -3.89 -4.65
CA SER A 81 -0.27 -5.15 -4.41
C SER A 81 0.83 -5.41 -5.45
N LEU A 82 0.53 -5.21 -6.73
CA LEU A 82 1.50 -5.35 -7.81
C LEU A 82 2.68 -4.39 -7.62
N PHE A 83 2.40 -3.10 -7.40
CA PHE A 83 3.42 -2.09 -7.17
C PHE A 83 4.31 -2.41 -5.95
N THR A 84 3.68 -2.73 -4.81
CA THR A 84 4.41 -3.06 -3.59
C THR A 84 5.28 -4.30 -3.78
N SER A 85 4.79 -5.30 -4.53
CA SER A 85 5.57 -6.50 -4.85
C SER A 85 6.74 -6.19 -5.76
N VAL A 86 6.56 -5.37 -6.80
CA VAL A 86 7.63 -4.97 -7.72
C VAL A 86 8.73 -4.23 -6.97
N ILE A 87 8.38 -3.17 -6.22
CA ILE A 87 9.37 -2.34 -5.53
C ILE A 87 10.10 -3.12 -4.43
N SER A 88 9.40 -4.03 -3.73
CA SER A 88 10.01 -4.87 -2.70
C SER A 88 11.00 -5.87 -3.30
N VAL A 89 10.61 -6.57 -4.35
CA VAL A 89 11.50 -7.54 -5.02
C VAL A 89 12.69 -6.85 -5.67
N LEU A 90 12.48 -5.70 -6.33
CA LEU A 90 13.56 -4.89 -6.88
C LEU A 90 14.56 -4.49 -5.79
N THR A 91 14.09 -3.98 -4.66
CA THR A 91 14.96 -3.52 -3.56
C THR A 91 15.84 -4.62 -3.00
N PHE A 92 15.33 -5.87 -2.92
CA PHE A 92 16.07 -6.97 -2.31
C PHE A 92 16.84 -7.82 -3.32
N ARG A 93 16.39 -7.86 -4.56
CA ARG A 93 16.94 -8.77 -5.56
C ARG A 93 17.87 -8.10 -6.55
N TYR A 94 17.59 -6.86 -6.96
CA TYR A 94 18.36 -6.15 -7.97
C TYR A 94 19.85 -6.07 -7.65
N ASP A 95 20.21 -5.75 -6.40
CA ASP A 95 21.59 -5.65 -5.99
C ASP A 95 22.34 -7.00 -6.09
N ARG A 96 21.63 -8.11 -5.82
CA ARG A 96 22.20 -9.45 -5.94
C ARG A 96 22.39 -9.85 -7.40
N ASP A 97 21.39 -9.63 -8.23
CA ASP A 97 21.41 -10.03 -9.64
C ASP A 97 22.42 -9.21 -10.47
N ARG A 98 22.71 -7.97 -10.05
CA ARG A 98 23.72 -7.11 -10.66
C ARG A 98 25.12 -7.23 -10.04
N GLY A 99 25.28 -8.05 -9.01
CA GLY A 99 26.57 -8.20 -8.31
C GLY A 99 26.93 -7.05 -7.37
N TYR A 100 26.06 -6.03 -7.22
CA TYR A 100 26.31 -4.91 -6.32
C TYR A 100 26.26 -5.32 -4.84
N ALA A 101 25.69 -6.47 -4.55
CA ALA A 101 25.64 -7.00 -3.19
C ALA A 101 27.01 -7.10 -2.53
N LEU A 102 28.05 -7.50 -3.28
CA LEU A 102 29.43 -7.57 -2.77
C LEU A 102 29.95 -6.20 -2.31
N SER A 103 29.74 -5.15 -3.11
CA SER A 103 30.15 -3.79 -2.74
C SER A 103 29.31 -3.25 -1.58
N LEU A 104 28.02 -3.57 -1.51
CA LEU A 104 27.14 -3.15 -0.42
C LEU A 104 27.54 -3.78 0.93
N TYR A 105 27.91 -5.07 0.90
CA TYR A 105 28.33 -5.78 2.11
C TYR A 105 29.78 -5.51 2.53
N SER A 106 30.59 -4.89 1.68
CA SER A 106 31.92 -4.39 2.04
C SER A 106 31.87 -3.06 2.82
N LEU A 107 30.71 -2.39 2.82
CA LEU A 107 30.52 -1.17 3.60
C LEU A 107 30.51 -1.46 5.10
N PRO A 108 30.91 -0.50 5.96
CA PRO A 108 30.98 -0.68 7.41
C PRO A 108 29.60 -0.71 8.09
N TYR A 109 28.62 -1.34 7.46
CA TYR A 109 27.28 -1.51 7.98
C TYR A 109 26.97 -2.97 8.29
N SER A 110 26.21 -3.21 9.38
CA SER A 110 25.74 -4.55 9.67
C SER A 110 24.71 -5.04 8.65
N LYS A 111 24.73 -6.33 8.33
CA LYS A 111 23.71 -6.95 7.44
C LYS A 111 22.29 -6.66 7.93
N LEU A 112 22.07 -6.67 9.26
CA LEU A 112 20.79 -6.29 9.85
C LEU A 112 20.41 -4.83 9.56
N GLY A 113 21.37 -3.90 9.67
CA GLY A 113 21.14 -2.49 9.35
C GLY A 113 20.75 -2.28 7.88
N ILE A 114 21.39 -2.97 6.96
CA ILE A 114 21.06 -2.95 5.53
C ILE A 114 19.66 -3.50 5.29
N TYR A 115 19.33 -4.67 5.88
CA TYR A 115 18.01 -5.27 5.77
C TYR A 115 16.90 -4.32 6.26
N LEU A 116 17.03 -3.80 7.49
CA LEU A 116 16.04 -2.89 8.08
C LEU A 116 15.90 -1.59 7.28
N SER A 117 17.00 -1.05 6.75
CA SER A 117 16.97 0.13 5.89
C SER A 117 16.18 -0.11 4.61
N LYS A 118 16.38 -1.27 3.96
CA LYS A 118 15.65 -1.69 2.76
C LYS A 118 14.16 -1.87 3.04
N VAL A 119 13.80 -2.57 4.12
CA VAL A 119 12.40 -2.75 4.53
C VAL A 119 11.74 -1.40 4.82
N ALA A 120 12.37 -0.56 5.63
CA ALA A 120 11.83 0.74 6.03
C ALA A 120 11.64 1.68 4.82
N SER A 121 12.66 1.79 3.95
CA SER A 121 12.55 2.63 2.76
C SER A 121 11.44 2.16 1.82
N THR A 122 11.34 0.85 1.59
CA THR A 122 10.31 0.28 0.72
C THR A 122 8.90 0.49 1.30
N LEU A 123 8.75 0.33 2.62
CA LEU A 123 7.49 0.59 3.31
C LEU A 123 7.07 2.06 3.16
N VAL A 124 7.98 2.99 3.40
CA VAL A 124 7.71 4.43 3.23
C VAL A 124 7.29 4.75 1.80
N PHE A 125 8.01 4.24 0.80
CA PHE A 125 7.66 4.44 -0.61
C PHE A 125 6.27 3.87 -0.95
N ALA A 126 5.97 2.67 -0.51
CA ALA A 126 4.71 2.02 -0.82
C ALA A 126 3.52 2.72 -0.13
N VAL A 127 3.68 3.16 1.12
CA VAL A 127 2.66 3.93 1.83
C VAL A 127 2.46 5.30 1.18
N LEU A 128 3.52 6.03 0.86
CA LEU A 128 3.41 7.33 0.19
C LEU A 128 2.78 7.20 -1.20
N ALA A 129 3.17 6.17 -1.97
CA ALA A 129 2.61 5.92 -3.28
C ALA A 129 1.12 5.53 -3.26
N SER A 130 0.61 5.02 -2.13
CA SER A 130 -0.82 4.75 -1.95
C SER A 130 -1.59 5.96 -1.45
N LEU A 131 -1.04 6.72 -0.50
CA LEU A 131 -1.71 7.88 0.09
C LEU A 131 -1.78 9.08 -0.87
N PHE A 132 -0.71 9.28 -1.66
CA PHE A 132 -0.67 10.41 -2.58
C PHE A 132 -1.81 10.40 -3.61
N PRO A 133 -2.13 9.27 -4.29
CA PRO A 133 -3.29 9.17 -5.16
C PRO A 133 -4.62 9.44 -4.46
N LEU A 134 -4.78 8.95 -3.22
CA LEU A 134 -5.99 9.18 -2.44
C LEU A 134 -6.22 10.67 -2.18
N ILE A 135 -5.18 11.36 -1.71
CA ILE A 135 -5.25 12.79 -1.44
C ILE A 135 -5.42 13.58 -2.73
N ALA A 136 -4.65 13.25 -3.78
CA ALA A 136 -4.72 13.93 -5.06
C ALA A 136 -6.13 13.84 -5.67
N VAL A 137 -6.72 12.65 -5.70
CA VAL A 137 -8.08 12.46 -6.23
C VAL A 137 -9.11 13.21 -5.39
N ALA A 138 -9.00 13.18 -4.06
CA ALA A 138 -9.88 13.93 -3.18
C ALA A 138 -9.83 15.45 -3.46
N VAL A 139 -8.62 16.00 -3.64
CA VAL A 139 -8.42 17.43 -3.90
C VAL A 139 -8.87 17.85 -5.30
N PHE A 140 -8.46 17.08 -6.33
CA PHE A 140 -8.71 17.48 -7.74
C PHE A 140 -10.15 17.26 -8.17
N LEU A 141 -10.79 16.19 -7.71
CA LEU A 141 -12.19 15.93 -8.08
C LEU A 141 -13.19 16.70 -7.22
N ASN A 142 -12.76 17.19 -6.05
CA ASN A 142 -13.60 17.93 -5.13
C ASN A 142 -12.92 19.25 -4.75
N ALA A 143 -12.59 20.07 -5.75
CA ALA A 143 -11.91 21.36 -5.53
C ALA A 143 -12.68 22.27 -4.57
N ASP A 144 -14.01 22.17 -4.54
CA ASP A 144 -14.89 22.90 -3.63
C ASP A 144 -14.69 22.54 -2.15
N LEU A 145 -14.11 21.36 -1.89
CA LEU A 145 -13.79 20.90 -0.53
C LEU A 145 -12.44 21.39 -0.02
N SER A 146 -11.64 22.06 -0.85
CA SER A 146 -10.31 22.54 -0.47
C SER A 146 -10.28 23.35 0.85
N PRO A 147 -11.27 24.20 1.19
CA PRO A 147 -11.29 24.92 2.46
C PRO A 147 -11.43 24.04 3.70
N VAL A 148 -12.07 22.87 3.54
CA VAL A 148 -12.32 21.93 4.64
C VAL A 148 -11.42 20.70 4.60
N LEU A 149 -10.49 20.65 3.65
CA LEU A 149 -9.60 19.49 3.44
C LEU A 149 -8.84 19.10 4.72
N TRP A 150 -8.32 20.08 5.46
CA TRP A 150 -7.59 19.82 6.70
C TRP A 150 -8.46 19.19 7.78
N SER A 151 -9.73 19.56 7.87
CA SER A 151 -10.67 18.93 8.80
C SER A 151 -11.02 17.50 8.36
N LEU A 152 -11.10 17.27 7.05
CA LEU A 152 -11.34 15.92 6.49
C LEU A 152 -10.15 15.00 6.72
N LEU A 153 -8.90 15.47 6.55
CA LEU A 153 -7.69 14.70 6.85
C LEU A 153 -7.54 14.38 8.34
N GLY A 154 -8.13 15.21 9.23
CA GLY A 154 -8.22 14.93 10.65
C GLY A 154 -9.38 14.01 11.07
N SER A 155 -10.20 13.55 10.13
CA SER A 155 -11.35 12.71 10.43
C SER A 155 -10.95 11.29 10.85
N THR A 156 -11.78 10.67 11.68
CA THR A 156 -11.61 9.26 12.08
C THR A 156 -11.64 8.33 10.87
N THR A 157 -12.45 8.66 9.86
CA THR A 157 -12.55 7.88 8.62
C THR A 157 -11.24 7.88 7.84
N PHE A 158 -10.56 9.02 7.74
CA PHE A 158 -9.24 9.08 7.10
C PHE A 158 -8.19 8.29 7.89
N LEU A 159 -8.22 8.35 9.21
CA LEU A 159 -7.34 7.55 10.05
C LEU A 159 -7.55 6.05 9.84
N TYR A 160 -8.79 5.60 9.72
CA TYR A 160 -9.09 4.20 9.39
C TYR A 160 -8.53 3.80 8.01
N GLU A 161 -8.70 4.65 7.00
CA GLU A 161 -8.15 4.39 5.66
C GLU A 161 -6.61 4.34 5.65
N LEU A 162 -5.98 5.21 6.42
CA LEU A 162 -4.53 5.20 6.61
C LEU A 162 -4.06 3.91 7.29
N VAL A 163 -4.75 3.47 8.33
CA VAL A 163 -4.45 2.20 9.02
C VAL A 163 -4.66 1.02 8.08
N LEU A 164 -5.76 0.98 7.33
CA LEU A 164 -6.03 -0.07 6.34
C LEU A 164 -4.91 -0.14 5.30
N THR A 165 -4.56 1.00 4.71
CA THR A 165 -3.48 1.10 3.72
C THR A 165 -2.16 0.59 4.28
N PHE A 166 -1.82 0.98 5.52
CA PHE A 166 -0.62 0.51 6.19
C PHE A 166 -0.64 -1.02 6.38
N TYR A 167 -1.72 -1.60 6.89
CA TYR A 167 -1.85 -3.04 7.06
C TYR A 167 -1.72 -3.80 5.74
N PHE A 168 -2.40 -3.32 4.70
CA PHE A 168 -2.35 -3.92 3.38
C PHE A 168 -0.93 -3.91 2.81
N VAL A 169 -0.30 -2.73 2.76
CA VAL A 169 1.06 -2.56 2.24
C VAL A 169 2.06 -3.37 3.05
N PHE A 170 1.94 -3.36 4.37
CA PHE A 170 2.86 -4.07 5.26
C PHE A 170 2.79 -5.59 5.06
N PHE A 171 1.59 -6.12 4.85
CA PHE A 171 1.41 -7.53 4.51
C PHE A 171 2.03 -7.88 3.16
N VAL A 172 1.68 -7.16 2.11
CA VAL A 172 2.20 -7.41 0.75
C VAL A 172 3.72 -7.29 0.71
N LEU A 173 4.27 -6.26 1.36
CA LEU A 173 5.70 -6.07 1.48
C LEU A 173 6.37 -7.26 2.16
N SER A 174 5.84 -7.75 3.28
CA SER A 174 6.43 -8.85 4.02
C SER A 174 6.49 -10.16 3.22
N VAL A 175 5.42 -10.47 2.48
CA VAL A 175 5.37 -11.60 1.54
C VAL A 175 6.39 -11.40 0.42
N SER A 176 6.44 -10.21 -0.16
CA SER A 176 7.32 -9.91 -1.30
C SER A 176 8.80 -9.94 -0.92
N VAL A 177 9.15 -9.44 0.27
CA VAL A 177 10.53 -9.52 0.80
C VAL A 177 10.94 -10.97 1.03
N LEU A 178 10.04 -11.80 1.60
CA LEU A 178 10.32 -13.22 1.81
C LEU A 178 10.64 -13.91 0.48
N PHE A 179 9.80 -13.76 -0.54
CA PHE A 179 10.04 -14.35 -1.85
C PHE A 179 11.25 -13.75 -2.56
N GLY A 180 11.49 -12.45 -2.41
CA GLY A 180 12.67 -11.76 -2.94
C GLY A 180 13.99 -12.29 -2.37
N VAL A 181 13.97 -12.79 -1.13
CA VAL A 181 15.15 -13.40 -0.50
C VAL A 181 15.26 -14.89 -0.80
N LEU A 182 14.12 -15.62 -0.91
CA LEU A 182 14.10 -17.07 -1.13
C LEU A 182 14.45 -17.47 -2.58
N PHE A 183 13.86 -16.81 -3.56
CA PHE A 183 14.05 -17.22 -4.96
C PHE A 183 15.28 -16.54 -5.58
N LYS A 184 15.96 -17.28 -6.48
CA LYS A 184 17.12 -16.77 -7.22
C LYS A 184 16.74 -15.89 -8.42
N ASN A 185 15.55 -16.05 -8.96
CA ASN A 185 15.09 -15.31 -10.14
C ASN A 185 14.13 -14.18 -9.70
N MET A 186 14.45 -12.94 -10.11
CA MET A 186 13.67 -11.74 -9.77
C MET A 186 12.22 -11.83 -10.27
N PHE A 187 12.03 -12.32 -11.50
CA PHE A 187 10.71 -12.45 -12.09
C PHE A 187 9.85 -13.49 -11.36
N LEU A 188 10.45 -14.64 -11.01
CA LEU A 188 9.75 -15.68 -10.23
C LEU A 188 9.40 -15.18 -8.81
N SER A 189 10.31 -14.43 -8.17
CA SER A 189 10.05 -13.81 -6.86
C SER A 189 8.84 -12.88 -6.91
N PHE A 190 8.80 -12.02 -7.93
CA PHE A 190 7.70 -11.10 -8.15
C PHE A 190 6.38 -11.85 -8.40
N LEU A 191 6.36 -12.80 -9.35
CA LEU A 191 5.15 -13.56 -9.66
C LEU A 191 4.63 -14.31 -8.43
N ALA A 192 5.51 -15.00 -7.70
CA ALA A 192 5.11 -15.74 -6.50
C ALA A 192 4.51 -14.80 -5.44
N ALA A 193 5.15 -13.66 -5.17
CA ALA A 193 4.65 -12.67 -4.22
C ALA A 193 3.28 -12.13 -4.64
N PHE A 194 3.15 -11.73 -5.89
CA PHE A 194 1.91 -11.19 -6.45
C PHE A 194 0.78 -12.23 -6.44
N PHE A 195 1.04 -13.43 -6.90
CA PHE A 195 0.02 -14.50 -6.91
C PHE A 195 -0.43 -14.88 -5.50
N VAL A 196 0.48 -15.04 -4.55
CA VAL A 196 0.12 -15.37 -3.16
C VAL A 196 -0.75 -14.30 -2.52
N THR A 197 -0.53 -13.03 -2.87
CA THR A 197 -1.33 -11.92 -2.32
C THR A 197 -2.66 -11.72 -3.03
N VAL A 198 -2.76 -11.98 -4.33
CA VAL A 198 -3.94 -11.62 -5.14
C VAL A 198 -4.85 -12.80 -5.46
N VAL A 199 -4.32 -14.02 -5.62
CA VAL A 199 -5.14 -15.21 -5.93
C VAL A 199 -6.26 -15.47 -4.89
N PRO A 200 -6.04 -15.29 -3.57
CA PRO A 200 -7.11 -15.45 -2.59
C PRO A 200 -8.34 -14.59 -2.86
N TYR A 201 -8.13 -13.36 -3.37
CA TYR A 201 -9.23 -12.48 -3.75
C TYR A 201 -10.10 -13.08 -4.87
N PHE A 202 -9.47 -13.60 -5.94
CA PHE A 202 -10.20 -14.21 -7.06
C PHE A 202 -10.85 -15.56 -6.73
N SER A 203 -10.33 -16.24 -5.71
CA SER A 203 -10.90 -17.52 -5.23
C SER A 203 -11.98 -17.33 -4.17
N SER A 204 -12.39 -16.10 -3.89
CA SER A 204 -13.35 -15.76 -2.82
C SER A 204 -12.92 -16.28 -1.43
N LEU A 205 -11.62 -16.52 -1.26
CA LEU A 205 -11.03 -16.88 0.02
C LEU A 205 -10.77 -15.60 0.82
N MET A 206 -11.41 -15.49 1.97
CA MET A 206 -11.20 -14.35 2.88
C MET A 206 -9.85 -14.44 3.60
N LEU A 207 -8.76 -14.37 2.83
CA LEU A 207 -7.40 -14.38 3.36
C LEU A 207 -6.76 -12.99 3.26
N PRO A 208 -5.79 -12.67 4.14
CA PRO A 208 -5.00 -11.45 4.01
C PRO A 208 -4.30 -11.37 2.63
N PRO A 209 -4.15 -10.17 2.06
CA PRO A 209 -4.46 -8.86 2.64
C PRO A 209 -5.89 -8.38 2.38
N PHE A 210 -6.65 -9.00 1.48
CA PHE A 210 -8.00 -8.54 1.09
C PHE A 210 -9.05 -8.69 2.18
N SER A 211 -8.91 -9.68 3.07
CA SER A 211 -9.78 -9.77 4.27
C SER A 211 -9.68 -8.55 5.18
N PHE A 212 -8.54 -7.85 5.17
CA PHE A 212 -8.40 -6.59 5.91
C PHE A 212 -9.21 -5.48 5.26
N VAL A 213 -9.19 -5.39 3.91
CA VAL A 213 -9.99 -4.42 3.15
C VAL A 213 -11.48 -4.62 3.46
N GLU A 214 -11.98 -5.85 3.37
CA GLU A 214 -13.37 -6.16 3.66
C GLU A 214 -13.75 -5.87 5.12
N GLY A 215 -12.92 -6.27 6.07
CA GLY A 215 -13.15 -6.04 7.49
C GLY A 215 -13.18 -4.55 7.85
N PHE A 216 -12.24 -3.75 7.33
CA PHE A 216 -12.24 -2.30 7.55
C PHE A 216 -13.40 -1.61 6.85
N THR A 217 -13.75 -2.02 5.64
CA THR A 217 -14.91 -1.50 4.92
C THR A 217 -16.21 -1.78 5.68
N ALA A 218 -16.36 -2.97 6.25
CA ALA A 218 -17.52 -3.30 7.10
C ALA A 218 -17.62 -2.39 8.33
N VAL A 219 -16.50 -2.11 9.01
CA VAL A 219 -16.45 -1.17 10.15
C VAL A 219 -16.86 0.24 9.72
N LEU A 220 -16.32 0.72 8.61
CA LEU A 220 -16.62 2.06 8.09
C LEU A 220 -18.10 2.21 7.68
N ASN A 221 -18.73 1.13 7.24
CA ASN A 221 -20.16 1.09 6.92
C ASN A 221 -21.07 0.85 8.14
N GLY A 222 -20.54 0.99 9.36
CA GLY A 222 -21.32 0.81 10.58
C GLY A 222 -21.59 -0.65 10.95
N GLY A 223 -20.86 -1.58 10.36
CA GLY A 223 -20.91 -3.01 10.67
C GLY A 223 -20.19 -3.38 11.97
N THR A 224 -19.98 -4.66 12.16
CA THR A 224 -19.28 -5.19 13.34
C THR A 224 -17.85 -4.64 13.44
N PRO A 225 -17.38 -4.30 14.64
CA PRO A 225 -16.02 -3.82 14.82
C PRO A 225 -15.01 -4.87 14.35
N PHE A 226 -13.90 -4.39 13.79
CA PHE A 226 -12.81 -5.25 13.36
C PHE A 226 -12.33 -6.12 14.52
N SER A 227 -12.40 -7.45 14.35
CA SER A 227 -12.12 -8.34 15.46
C SER A 227 -10.67 -8.17 15.95
N PRO A 228 -10.43 -8.19 17.27
CA PRO A 228 -9.06 -8.11 17.81
C PRO A 228 -8.14 -9.21 17.25
N ALA A 229 -8.70 -10.37 16.92
CA ALA A 229 -7.95 -11.47 16.30
C ALA A 229 -7.47 -11.10 14.89
N ASN A 230 -8.30 -10.44 14.07
CA ASN A 230 -7.94 -9.97 12.74
C ASN A 230 -6.90 -8.84 12.82
N ALA A 231 -7.04 -7.92 13.78
CA ALA A 231 -6.04 -6.89 14.00
C ALA A 231 -4.68 -7.48 14.43
N ALA A 232 -4.69 -8.43 15.35
CA ALA A 232 -3.49 -9.13 15.77
C ALA A 232 -2.85 -9.94 14.63
N ALA A 233 -3.65 -10.65 13.82
CA ALA A 233 -3.17 -11.38 12.65
C ALA A 233 -2.56 -10.42 11.61
N GLY A 234 -3.15 -9.24 11.42
CA GLY A 234 -2.67 -8.20 10.52
C GLY A 234 -1.28 -7.67 10.86
N LEU A 235 -0.85 -7.75 12.11
CA LEU A 235 0.50 -7.37 12.54
C LEU A 235 1.40 -8.58 12.74
N ALA A 236 0.93 -9.61 13.41
CA ALA A 236 1.75 -10.77 13.77
C ALA A 236 2.25 -11.52 12.54
N LEU A 237 1.39 -11.73 11.54
CA LEU A 237 1.73 -12.49 10.35
C LEU A 237 2.77 -11.78 9.47
N PRO A 238 2.65 -10.48 9.13
CA PRO A 238 3.72 -9.75 8.44
C PRO A 238 5.03 -9.73 9.22
N ILE A 239 4.99 -9.53 10.54
CA ILE A 239 6.19 -9.53 11.39
C ILE A 239 6.88 -10.90 11.34
N THR A 240 6.14 -12.00 11.45
CA THR A 240 6.72 -13.35 11.36
C THR A 240 7.34 -13.62 10.00
N LEU A 241 6.70 -13.19 8.91
CA LEU A 241 7.25 -13.31 7.56
C LEU A 241 8.54 -12.49 7.39
N LEU A 242 8.59 -11.26 7.93
CA LEU A 242 9.79 -10.43 7.92
C LEU A 242 10.91 -11.04 8.77
N LEU A 243 10.61 -11.63 9.92
CA LEU A 243 11.61 -12.34 10.74
C LEU A 243 12.15 -13.57 10.01
N LEU A 244 11.29 -14.35 9.35
CA LEU A 244 11.73 -15.48 8.53
C LEU A 244 12.63 -15.00 7.37
N SER A 245 12.23 -13.96 6.66
CA SER A 245 13.03 -13.40 5.58
C SER A 245 14.37 -12.82 6.07
N LEU A 246 14.41 -12.23 7.27
CA LEU A 246 15.64 -11.78 7.91
C LEU A 246 16.59 -12.95 8.21
N VAL A 247 16.09 -14.05 8.78
CA VAL A 247 16.90 -15.25 9.05
C VAL A 247 17.51 -15.79 7.75
N VAL A 248 16.72 -15.87 6.67
CA VAL A 248 17.23 -16.31 5.37
C VAL A 248 18.23 -15.31 4.80
N PHE A 249 17.98 -14.01 4.93
CA PHE A 249 18.87 -12.95 4.46
C PHE A 249 20.24 -12.98 5.19
N LEU A 250 20.23 -13.21 6.51
CA LEU A 250 21.46 -13.27 7.32
C LEU A 250 22.28 -14.54 7.04
N ARG A 251 21.60 -15.68 6.76
CA ARG A 251 22.24 -16.98 6.46
C ARG A 251 22.65 -17.08 4.99
N GLY A 252 22.01 -16.33 4.12
CA GLY A 252 22.34 -16.33 2.70
C GLY A 252 23.77 -15.86 2.50
N ASP A 253 24.63 -16.76 2.01
CA ASP A 253 25.95 -16.38 1.55
C ASP A 253 25.81 -15.42 0.37
N VAL A 254 26.68 -14.44 0.34
CA VAL A 254 26.76 -13.42 -0.70
C VAL A 254 27.39 -14.08 -1.95
N VAL A 255 26.65 -15.00 -2.56
CA VAL A 255 27.05 -15.66 -3.83
C VAL A 255 25.98 -15.38 -4.87
#